data_e34466f0dd67822a2261531405272e35
#
_entry.id   e34466f0dd67822a2261531405272e35
#
_cell.length_a   1.000
_cell.length_b   1.000
_cell.length_c   1.000
_cell.angle_alpha   90.00
_cell.angle_beta   90.00
_cell.angle_gamma   90.00
#
_symmetry.space_group_name_H-M   'P 1'
#
loop_
_entity.id
_entity.type
_entity.pdbx_description
1 polymer ?
#
loop_
_entity_poly.entity_id
_entity_poly.type
_entity_poly.pdbx_seq_one_letter_code
_entity_poly.pdbx_strand_id
1 'polypeptide(L)'
;MVNFEVVKQYLFELGYEIQKEDAENEIVVITDKNIGINNLVIDCEEPIIILEQFILKLKDKNDAQVLSKLLKMNRTLVHGAFVLDEDGENVLFRDTLQLENLDLNELKGSIDSLVIAMNEYAGDFIGFMK
;
A
#
# COMPACT_ATOMS: atom_id res chain seq x y z
N MET A 1 18.88 -11.53 9.16
CA MET A 1 18.12 -10.52 8.40
C MET A 1 16.74 -11.07 8.07
N VAL A 2 15.73 -10.25 8.11
CA VAL A 2 14.39 -10.67 7.70
C VAL A 2 14.37 -10.94 6.19
N ASN A 3 13.78 -12.06 5.81
CA ASN A 3 13.69 -12.48 4.41
C ASN A 3 12.22 -12.70 4.02
N PHE A 4 12.01 -13.11 2.78
CA PHE A 4 10.68 -13.34 2.22
C PHE A 4 9.84 -14.32 3.06
N GLU A 5 10.46 -15.41 3.53
CA GLU A 5 9.75 -16.40 4.35
C GLU A 5 9.28 -15.81 5.67
N VAL A 6 10.10 -14.96 6.29
CA VAL A 6 9.74 -14.29 7.53
C VAL A 6 8.59 -13.29 7.30
N VAL A 7 8.62 -12.56 6.18
CA VAL A 7 7.53 -11.64 5.81
C VAL A 7 6.21 -12.41 5.68
N LYS A 8 6.23 -13.56 5.00
CA LYS A 8 5.02 -14.41 4.89
C LYS A 8 4.53 -14.88 6.26
N GLN A 9 5.46 -15.23 7.16
CA GLN A 9 5.12 -15.64 8.51
C GLN A 9 4.45 -14.49 9.27
N TYR A 10 4.96 -13.28 9.14
CA TYR A 10 4.35 -12.09 9.76
C TYR A 10 2.92 -11.87 9.24
N LEU A 11 2.70 -12.01 7.94
CA LEU A 11 1.36 -11.86 7.36
C LEU A 11 0.39 -12.91 7.92
N PHE A 12 0.86 -14.13 8.06
CA PHE A 12 0.07 -15.20 8.68
C PHE A 12 -0.28 -14.86 10.13
N GLU A 13 0.69 -14.40 10.91
CA GLU A 13 0.46 -14.02 12.30
C GLU A 13 -0.52 -12.85 12.44
N LEU A 14 -0.52 -11.94 11.47
CA LEU A 14 -1.46 -10.82 11.43
C LEU A 14 -2.86 -11.22 10.95
N GLY A 15 -3.03 -12.46 10.51
CA GLY A 15 -4.32 -12.97 10.07
C GLY A 15 -4.64 -12.72 8.60
N TYR A 16 -3.67 -12.36 7.80
CA TYR A 16 -3.88 -12.12 6.37
C TYR A 16 -3.63 -13.37 5.56
N GLU A 17 -4.56 -13.68 4.66
CA GLU A 17 -4.40 -14.76 3.70
C GLU A 17 -3.64 -14.26 2.47
N ILE A 18 -2.63 -15.01 2.07
CA ILE A 18 -1.91 -14.72 0.83
C ILE A 18 -2.73 -15.25 -0.34
N GLN A 19 -3.21 -14.34 -1.20
CA GLN A 19 -3.99 -14.69 -2.37
C GLN A 19 -3.15 -15.17 -3.53
N LYS A 20 -2.01 -14.55 -3.73
CA LYS A 20 -1.09 -14.88 -4.81
C LYS A 20 0.32 -14.81 -4.28
N GLU A 21 1.17 -15.70 -4.78
CA GLU A 21 2.58 -15.70 -4.44
C GLU A 21 3.40 -15.94 -5.69
N ASP A 22 4.41 -15.10 -5.90
CA ASP A 22 5.45 -15.29 -6.90
C ASP A 22 6.75 -15.51 -6.12
N ALA A 23 7.08 -16.78 -5.88
CA ALA A 23 8.23 -17.14 -5.06
C ALA A 23 9.55 -16.75 -5.73
N GLU A 24 9.60 -16.79 -7.06
CA GLU A 24 10.81 -16.44 -7.80
C GLU A 24 11.18 -14.96 -7.62
N ASN A 25 10.18 -14.08 -7.71
CA ASN A 25 10.37 -12.64 -7.57
C ASN A 25 10.12 -12.13 -6.14
N GLU A 26 9.80 -13.04 -5.23
CA GLU A 26 9.54 -12.74 -3.81
C GLU A 26 8.44 -11.69 -3.62
N ILE A 27 7.32 -11.92 -4.28
CA ILE A 27 6.15 -11.05 -4.22
C ILE A 27 4.97 -11.85 -3.69
N VAL A 28 4.20 -11.24 -2.78
CA VAL A 28 2.90 -11.76 -2.35
C VAL A 28 1.85 -10.69 -2.50
N VAL A 29 0.60 -11.13 -2.67
CA VAL A 29 -0.56 -10.22 -2.76
C VAL A 29 -1.57 -10.65 -1.72
N ILE A 30 -2.05 -9.70 -0.92
CA ILE A 30 -3.11 -9.93 0.06
C ILE A 30 -4.32 -9.07 -0.29
N THR A 31 -5.50 -9.56 0.09
CA THR A 31 -6.76 -8.85 -0.09
C THR A 31 -7.65 -9.09 1.13
N ASP A 32 -8.23 -8.01 1.62
CA ASP A 32 -9.31 -8.03 2.60
C ASP A 32 -10.20 -6.82 2.32
N LYS A 33 -11.13 -7.00 1.39
CA LYS A 33 -11.94 -5.89 0.86
C LYS A 33 -12.80 -5.22 1.94
N ASN A 34 -13.18 -5.97 2.97
CA ASN A 34 -14.02 -5.44 4.05
C ASN A 34 -13.33 -4.31 4.81
N ILE A 35 -12.02 -4.28 4.83
CA ILE A 35 -11.25 -3.26 5.54
C ILE A 35 -10.47 -2.32 4.62
N GLY A 36 -10.61 -2.48 3.31
CA GLY A 36 -9.98 -1.58 2.35
C GLY A 36 -8.67 -2.08 1.74
N ILE A 37 -8.31 -3.34 1.97
CA ILE A 37 -7.14 -3.95 1.31
C ILE A 37 -7.63 -4.63 0.04
N ASN A 38 -7.14 -4.16 -1.10
CA ASN A 38 -7.53 -4.69 -2.41
C ASN A 38 -6.29 -4.89 -3.26
N ASN A 39 -5.83 -6.13 -3.36
CA ASN A 39 -4.61 -6.49 -4.08
C ASN A 39 -3.41 -5.65 -3.62
N LEU A 40 -3.16 -5.65 -2.32
CA LEU A 40 -1.95 -5.05 -1.79
C LEU A 40 -0.77 -5.92 -2.16
N VAL A 41 0.12 -5.39 -2.97
CA VAL A 41 1.34 -6.06 -3.41
C VAL A 41 2.43 -5.81 -2.38
N ILE A 42 3.05 -6.88 -1.91
CA ILE A 42 4.16 -6.82 -0.95
C ILE A 42 5.36 -7.46 -1.64
N ASP A 43 6.34 -6.66 -1.97
CA ASP A 43 7.47 -7.00 -2.82
C ASP A 43 8.77 -6.89 -2.03
N CYS A 44 9.43 -8.04 -1.85
CA CYS A 44 10.73 -8.07 -1.17
C CYS A 44 11.83 -7.83 -2.20
N GLU A 45 12.36 -6.63 -2.19
CA GLU A 45 13.44 -6.18 -3.08
C GLU A 45 14.67 -5.85 -2.24
N GLU A 46 15.35 -6.88 -1.75
CA GLU A 46 16.47 -6.68 -0.83
C GLU A 46 17.35 -5.50 -1.24
N PRO A 47 17.62 -4.54 -0.35
CA PRO A 47 17.44 -4.56 1.13
C PRO A 47 16.11 -4.00 1.63
N ILE A 48 15.13 -3.76 0.78
CA ILE A 48 13.86 -3.14 1.16
C ILE A 48 12.68 -4.05 0.88
N ILE A 49 11.55 -3.72 1.49
CA ILE A 49 10.25 -4.29 1.18
C ILE A 49 9.34 -3.14 0.76
N ILE A 50 8.63 -3.33 -0.34
CA ILE A 50 7.74 -2.32 -0.90
C ILE A 50 6.31 -2.82 -0.77
N LEU A 51 5.44 -2.00 -0.18
CA LEU A 51 4.01 -2.25 -0.11
C LEU A 51 3.33 -1.27 -1.06
N GLU A 52 2.51 -1.78 -1.97
CA GLU A 52 1.88 -0.92 -2.97
C GLU A 52 0.49 -1.41 -3.31
N GLN A 53 -0.49 -0.49 -3.29
CA GLN A 53 -1.85 -0.79 -3.68
C GLN A 53 -2.36 0.26 -4.66
N PHE A 54 -2.87 -0.18 -5.80
CA PHE A 54 -3.57 0.69 -6.75
C PHE A 54 -4.86 1.21 -6.10
N ILE A 55 -5.09 2.52 -6.21
CA ILE A 55 -6.29 3.16 -5.66
C ILE A 55 -7.27 3.51 -6.78
N LEU A 56 -6.86 4.36 -7.71
CA LEU A 56 -7.72 4.81 -8.80
C LEU A 56 -6.91 5.36 -9.97
N LYS A 57 -7.56 5.43 -11.13
CA LYS A 57 -7.01 6.13 -12.29
C LYS A 57 -7.59 7.54 -12.32
N LEU A 58 -6.73 8.54 -12.47
CA LEU A 58 -7.15 9.93 -12.57
C LEU A 58 -7.90 10.15 -13.88
N LYS A 59 -9.02 10.88 -13.84
CA LYS A 59 -9.73 11.31 -15.04
C LYS A 59 -8.90 12.31 -15.83
N ASP A 60 -8.27 13.24 -15.12
CA ASP A 60 -7.40 14.27 -15.69
C ASP A 60 -6.14 14.33 -14.81
N LYS A 61 -5.03 13.87 -15.36
CA LYS A 61 -3.76 13.85 -14.62
C LYS A 61 -3.23 15.24 -14.30
N ASN A 62 -3.81 16.27 -14.90
CA ASN A 62 -3.42 17.68 -14.67
C ASN A 62 -4.40 18.42 -13.75
N ASP A 63 -5.34 17.71 -13.12
CA ASP A 63 -6.29 18.33 -12.19
C ASP A 63 -5.58 18.75 -10.91
N ALA A 64 -5.24 20.05 -10.84
CA ALA A 64 -4.48 20.60 -9.72
C ALA A 64 -5.22 20.47 -8.39
N GLN A 65 -6.56 20.52 -8.39
CA GLN A 65 -7.33 20.40 -7.16
C GLN A 65 -7.24 19.00 -6.57
N VAL A 66 -7.36 17.98 -7.42
CA VAL A 66 -7.22 16.58 -7.00
C VAL A 66 -5.81 16.32 -6.50
N LEU A 67 -4.81 16.75 -7.25
CA LEU A 67 -3.40 16.56 -6.85
C LEU A 67 -3.10 17.26 -5.53
N SER A 68 -3.61 18.47 -5.33
CA SER A 68 -3.46 19.21 -4.08
C SER A 68 -4.08 18.44 -2.90
N LYS A 69 -5.30 17.90 -3.09
CA LYS A 69 -5.98 17.13 -2.04
C LYS A 69 -5.19 15.88 -1.67
N LEU A 70 -4.65 15.17 -2.65
CA LEU A 70 -3.83 13.97 -2.41
C LEU A 70 -2.60 14.31 -1.57
N LEU A 71 -1.91 15.39 -1.90
CA LEU A 71 -0.74 15.82 -1.13
C LEU A 71 -1.11 16.21 0.29
N LYS A 72 -2.26 16.86 0.48
CA LYS A 72 -2.75 17.20 1.83
C LYS A 72 -3.12 15.97 2.62
N MET A 73 -3.71 14.96 2.00
CA MET A 73 -4.03 13.69 2.66
C MET A 73 -2.77 13.03 3.22
N ASN A 74 -1.64 13.15 2.53
CA ASN A 74 -0.38 12.54 2.96
C ASN A 74 0.08 13.04 4.34
N ARG A 75 -0.35 14.24 4.76
CA ARG A 75 -0.02 14.74 6.09
C ARG A 75 -0.62 13.92 7.21
N THR A 76 -1.70 13.20 6.93
CA THR A 76 -2.43 12.42 7.94
C THR A 76 -2.00 10.97 8.00
N LEU A 77 -1.22 10.50 7.03
CA LEU A 77 -0.76 9.12 7.00
C LEU A 77 0.38 8.92 7.98
N VAL A 78 0.27 7.90 8.82
CA VAL A 78 1.34 7.53 9.76
C VAL A 78 2.50 6.90 9.00
N HIS A 79 2.19 6.04 8.05
CA HIS A 79 3.17 5.37 7.19
C HIS A 79 2.70 5.43 5.75
N GLY A 80 3.67 5.48 4.83
CA GLY A 80 3.39 5.48 3.40
C GLY A 80 2.86 6.80 2.90
N ALA A 81 2.47 6.80 1.64
CA ALA A 81 1.96 7.99 0.96
C ALA A 81 1.10 7.60 -0.23
N PHE A 82 0.20 8.51 -0.62
CA PHE A 82 -0.43 8.42 -1.93
C PHE A 82 0.55 9.00 -2.94
N VAL A 83 0.82 8.23 -3.97
CA VAL A 83 1.79 8.57 -5.01
C VAL A 83 1.19 8.36 -6.37
N LEU A 84 1.81 8.95 -7.39
CA LEU A 84 1.46 8.70 -8.78
C LEU A 84 2.44 7.69 -9.37
N ASP A 85 1.97 6.93 -10.35
CA ASP A 85 2.85 6.11 -11.16
C ASP A 85 3.71 7.01 -12.07
N GLU A 86 4.60 6.39 -12.83
CA GLU A 86 5.53 7.11 -13.69
C GLU A 86 4.83 8.02 -14.70
N ASP A 87 3.70 7.56 -15.25
CA ASP A 87 2.94 8.34 -16.23
C ASP A 87 2.07 9.43 -15.60
N GLY A 88 1.93 9.41 -14.28
CA GLY A 88 1.09 10.38 -13.56
C GLY A 88 -0.40 10.15 -13.72
N GLU A 89 -0.80 8.96 -14.15
CA GLU A 89 -2.22 8.66 -14.43
C GLU A 89 -2.90 7.88 -13.32
N ASN A 90 -2.15 7.10 -12.56
CA ASN A 90 -2.70 6.25 -11.51
C ASN A 90 -2.25 6.70 -10.14
N VAL A 91 -3.18 6.67 -9.19
CA VAL A 91 -2.91 6.93 -7.78
C VAL A 91 -2.71 5.61 -7.07
N LEU A 92 -1.63 5.50 -6.34
CA LEU A 92 -1.24 4.32 -5.58
C LEU A 92 -1.00 4.71 -4.13
N PHE A 93 -1.25 3.78 -3.20
CA PHE A 93 -0.63 3.86 -1.88
C PHE A 93 0.70 3.13 -1.96
N ARG A 94 1.75 3.72 -1.42
CA ARG A 94 3.08 3.11 -1.42
C ARG A 94 3.78 3.37 -0.11
N ASP A 95 4.40 2.33 0.43
CA ASP A 95 5.29 2.43 1.59
C ASP A 95 6.51 1.56 1.35
N THR A 96 7.64 1.98 1.88
CA THR A 96 8.91 1.27 1.76
C THR A 96 9.51 1.11 3.14
N LEU A 97 9.82 -0.12 3.51
CA LEU A 97 10.44 -0.44 4.79
C LEU A 97 11.78 -1.12 4.53
N GLN A 98 12.69 -1.04 5.50
CA GLN A 98 13.93 -1.81 5.43
C GLN A 98 13.69 -3.23 5.92
N LEU A 99 14.28 -4.20 5.25
CA LEU A 99 14.20 -5.60 5.69
C LEU A 99 15.08 -5.84 6.93
N GLU A 100 16.20 -5.15 7.02
CA GLU A 100 17.06 -5.26 8.19
C GLU A 100 16.31 -4.75 9.42
N ASN A 101 16.22 -5.59 10.44
CA ASN A 101 15.52 -5.31 11.69
C ASN A 101 14.01 -5.11 11.55
N LEU A 102 13.42 -5.47 10.40
CA LEU A 102 11.97 -5.43 10.25
C LEU A 102 11.32 -6.33 11.27
N ASP A 103 10.31 -5.83 11.98
CA ASP A 103 9.54 -6.62 12.93
C ASP A 103 8.06 -6.65 12.54
N LEU A 104 7.31 -7.48 13.27
CA LEU A 104 5.88 -7.66 13.05
C LEU A 104 5.13 -6.32 13.18
N ASN A 105 5.50 -5.50 14.17
CA ASN A 105 4.83 -4.23 14.42
C ASN A 105 5.04 -3.22 13.30
N GLU A 106 6.22 -3.19 12.70
CA GLU A 106 6.49 -2.28 11.59
C GLU A 106 5.67 -2.65 10.36
N LEU A 107 5.60 -3.94 10.04
CA LEU A 107 4.79 -4.39 8.92
C LEU A 107 3.30 -4.13 9.19
N LYS A 108 2.84 -4.45 10.42
CA LYS A 108 1.48 -4.16 10.83
C LYS A 108 1.17 -2.67 10.72
N GLY A 109 2.07 -1.81 11.16
CA GLY A 109 1.88 -0.36 11.11
C GLY A 109 1.70 0.16 9.69
N SER A 110 2.48 -0.36 8.74
CA SER A 110 2.33 0.00 7.33
C SER A 110 0.96 -0.40 6.77
N ILE A 111 0.55 -1.64 7.01
CA ILE A 111 -0.75 -2.13 6.55
C ILE A 111 -1.90 -1.39 7.23
N ASP A 112 -1.82 -1.17 8.54
CA ASP A 112 -2.84 -0.43 9.28
C ASP A 112 -2.99 1.01 8.75
N SER A 113 -1.89 1.64 8.37
CA SER A 113 -1.92 2.99 7.79
C SER A 113 -2.73 3.01 6.49
N LEU A 114 -2.53 2.01 5.62
CA LEU A 114 -3.34 1.86 4.41
C LEU A 114 -4.82 1.69 4.76
N VAL A 115 -5.13 0.78 5.69
CA VAL A 115 -6.53 0.49 6.08
C VAL A 115 -7.21 1.76 6.59
N ILE A 116 -6.56 2.50 7.49
CA ILE A 116 -7.10 3.74 8.05
C ILE A 116 -7.33 4.76 6.92
N ALA A 117 -6.36 4.94 6.04
CA ALA A 117 -6.44 5.89 4.95
C ALA A 117 -7.59 5.55 3.98
N MET A 118 -7.72 4.29 3.62
CA MET A 118 -8.78 3.84 2.71
C MET A 118 -10.17 4.07 3.30
N ASN A 119 -10.34 3.85 4.61
CA ASN A 119 -11.61 4.08 5.26
C ASN A 119 -11.92 5.57 5.44
N GLU A 120 -10.91 6.37 5.76
CA GLU A 120 -11.08 7.81 5.94
C GLU A 120 -11.38 8.54 4.64
N TYR A 121 -10.70 8.17 3.55
CA TYR A 121 -10.76 8.91 2.29
C TYR A 121 -11.58 8.24 1.20
N ALA A 122 -12.33 7.18 1.52
CA ALA A 122 -13.14 6.45 0.53
C ALA A 122 -14.07 7.39 -0.26
N GLY A 123 -14.73 8.32 0.44
CA GLY A 123 -15.63 9.28 -0.19
C GLY A 123 -14.91 10.23 -1.15
N ASP A 124 -13.73 10.70 -0.76
CA ASP A 124 -12.91 11.56 -1.62
C ASP A 124 -12.50 10.83 -2.90
N PHE A 125 -12.05 9.58 -2.77
CA PHE A 125 -11.64 8.78 -3.92
C PHE A 125 -12.78 8.54 -4.89
N ILE A 126 -13.98 8.24 -4.38
CA ILE A 126 -15.19 8.10 -5.21
C ILE A 126 -15.45 9.42 -5.94
N GLY A 127 -15.33 10.55 -5.24
CA GLY A 127 -15.49 11.88 -5.82
C GLY A 127 -14.50 12.14 -6.96
N PHE A 128 -13.26 11.72 -6.83
CA PHE A 128 -12.23 11.92 -7.85
C PHE A 128 -12.52 11.11 -9.12
N MET A 129 -13.30 10.03 -9.01
CA MET A 129 -13.64 9.17 -10.15
C MET A 129 -14.88 9.65 -10.91
N LYS A 130 -15.61 10.64 -10.40
CA LYS A 130 -16.83 11.17 -11.04
C LYS A 130 -16.56 12.38 -11.98
#